data_10e1e0274ef6d92f61a354e281ca46c6
#
_entry.id   10e1e0274ef6d92f61a354e281ca46c6
#
_cell.length_a   1.000
_cell.length_b   1.000
_cell.length_c   1.000
_cell.angle_alpha   90.00
_cell.angle_beta   90.00
_cell.angle_gamma   90.00
#
_symmetry.space_group_name_H-M   'P 1'
#
loop_
_entity.id
_entity.type
_entity.pdbx_description
1 polymer ?
#
loop_
_entity_poly.entity_id
_entity_poly.type
_entity_poly.pdbx_seq_one_letter_code
_entity_poly.pdbx_strand_id
1 'polypeptide(L)'
;SSLDRYNFRSNIDYKVNKSVKINLNASSYLERINGTSASMSSVFNSALTSRPTSMYLTPEGAYATDAIRTFPIGAGLSVEDPANNSLSAYPLINRSGYQLETRSGINVIGGVEIDLGFITKGLSVKGQVSFDSKGFGKTIGKRSYTWYTYQTLASGEHLFINRHPSLEDEDGPIELTKSSESYWVMNLQGQINYNQTFAGKHNVTAMFLAQRDIKESKETSGDLLLPYNVIGIAGRATYDYDRRYFAEVNVGYNGSEQFSPDKRFGLFPAAS
;
A
#
# COMPACT_ATOMS: atom_id res chain seq x y z
N SER A 1 19.62 6.23 0.58
CA SER A 1 18.18 6.02 0.37
C SER A 1 17.46 7.35 0.28
N SER A 2 16.44 7.45 -0.56
CA SER A 2 15.59 8.63 -0.72
C SER A 2 14.14 8.22 -0.86
N LEU A 3 13.24 9.12 -0.48
CA LEU A 3 11.80 9.02 -0.68
C LEU A 3 11.31 10.32 -1.30
N ASP A 4 10.71 10.21 -2.48
CA ASP A 4 10.02 11.30 -3.14
C ASP A 4 8.53 10.99 -3.19
N ARG A 5 7.70 11.92 -2.71
CA ARG A 5 6.24 11.76 -2.73
C ARG A 5 5.57 12.96 -3.36
N TYR A 6 4.74 12.68 -4.35
CA TYR A 6 3.89 13.65 -5.03
C TYR A 6 2.44 13.37 -4.72
N ASN A 7 1.69 14.39 -4.31
CA ASN A 7 0.27 14.28 -4.02
C ASN A 7 -0.51 15.28 -4.87
N PHE A 8 -1.61 14.82 -5.41
CA PHE A 8 -2.59 15.64 -6.10
C PHE A 8 -3.95 15.48 -5.45
N ARG A 9 -4.68 16.58 -5.29
CA ARG A 9 -6.07 16.56 -4.83
C ARG A 9 -6.87 17.65 -5.52
N SER A 10 -8.07 17.29 -5.97
CA SER A 10 -9.04 18.21 -6.56
C SER A 10 -10.44 17.90 -6.05
N ASN A 11 -11.16 18.88 -5.61
CA ASN A 11 -12.56 18.79 -5.21
C ASN A 11 -13.34 19.84 -6.01
N ILE A 12 -14.33 19.38 -6.75
CA ILE A 12 -15.16 20.21 -7.61
C ILE A 12 -16.62 19.97 -7.27
N ASP A 13 -17.31 21.01 -6.88
CA ASP A 13 -18.76 21.03 -6.70
C ASP A 13 -19.36 21.99 -7.72
N TYR A 14 -20.19 21.46 -8.60
CA TYR A 14 -20.79 22.24 -9.67
C TYR A 14 -22.31 22.18 -9.61
N LYS A 15 -22.96 23.33 -9.52
CA LYS A 15 -24.40 23.47 -9.61
C LYS A 15 -24.78 23.72 -11.08
N VAL A 16 -25.29 22.69 -11.73
CA VAL A 16 -25.75 22.76 -13.13
C VAL A 16 -26.94 23.70 -13.24
N ASN A 17 -27.88 23.56 -12.31
CA ASN A 17 -29.06 24.41 -12.15
C ASN A 17 -29.55 24.37 -10.69
N LYS A 18 -30.78 24.88 -10.44
CA LYS A 18 -31.37 24.91 -9.08
C LYS A 18 -31.60 23.52 -8.48
N SER A 19 -31.80 22.51 -9.33
CA SER A 19 -32.16 21.14 -8.91
C SER A 19 -31.04 20.13 -9.08
N VAL A 20 -29.99 20.42 -9.86
CA VAL A 20 -28.93 19.45 -10.16
C VAL A 20 -27.57 19.96 -9.69
N LYS A 21 -26.94 19.13 -8.86
CA LYS A 21 -25.57 19.32 -8.39
C LYS A 21 -24.72 18.12 -8.79
N ILE A 22 -23.48 18.40 -9.21
CA ILE A 22 -22.48 17.40 -9.54
C ILE A 22 -21.29 17.64 -8.61
N ASN A 23 -20.74 16.58 -8.04
CA ASN A 23 -19.50 16.63 -7.26
C ASN A 23 -18.48 15.67 -7.86
N LEU A 24 -17.23 16.10 -7.89
CA LEU A 24 -16.09 15.29 -8.28
C LEU A 24 -14.94 15.53 -7.29
N ASN A 25 -14.58 14.48 -6.59
CA ASN A 25 -13.42 14.48 -5.69
C ASN A 25 -12.38 13.52 -6.26
N ALA A 26 -11.20 14.00 -6.53
CA ALA A 26 -10.09 13.20 -7.03
C ALA A 26 -8.86 13.43 -6.17
N SER A 27 -8.20 12.36 -5.79
CA SER A 27 -6.90 12.40 -5.15
C SER A 27 -5.99 11.32 -5.70
N SER A 28 -4.72 11.63 -5.81
CA SER A 28 -3.70 10.66 -6.20
C SER A 28 -2.40 10.92 -5.48
N TYR A 29 -1.60 9.87 -5.35
CA TYR A 29 -0.22 9.99 -4.89
C TYR A 29 0.69 9.09 -5.72
N LEU A 30 1.94 9.50 -5.82
CA LEU A 30 3.04 8.75 -6.38
C LEU A 30 4.22 8.83 -5.42
N GLU A 31 4.68 7.68 -4.94
CA GLU A 31 5.89 7.57 -4.11
C GLU A 31 6.97 6.83 -4.89
N ARG A 32 8.18 7.35 -4.83
CA ARG A 32 9.39 6.71 -5.35
C ARG A 32 10.35 6.54 -4.20
N ILE A 33 10.74 5.32 -3.94
CA ILE A 33 11.64 4.96 -2.85
C ILE A 33 12.88 4.32 -3.47
N ASN A 34 14.04 4.90 -3.16
CA ASN A 34 15.33 4.37 -3.55
C ASN A 34 16.04 3.85 -2.31
N GLY A 35 16.56 2.65 -2.38
CA GLY A 35 17.29 2.02 -1.29
C GLY A 35 18.36 1.05 -1.77
N THR A 36 19.02 0.42 -0.82
CA THR A 36 19.93 -0.71 -1.08
C THR A 36 19.13 -1.98 -1.35
N SER A 37 19.71 -2.93 -2.06
CA SER A 37 19.10 -4.25 -2.28
C SER A 37 19.05 -5.10 -1.01
N ALA A 38 19.90 -4.81 -0.02
CA ALA A 38 19.90 -5.46 1.28
C ALA A 38 18.69 -5.05 2.11
N SER A 39 18.14 -5.99 2.89
CA SER A 39 17.03 -5.66 3.80
C SER A 39 17.52 -4.72 4.91
N MET A 40 16.64 -3.82 5.35
CA MET A 40 16.97 -2.91 6.46
C MET A 40 17.31 -3.68 7.75
N SER A 41 16.64 -4.82 7.99
CA SER A 41 16.96 -5.70 9.11
C SER A 41 18.37 -6.26 9.02
N SER A 42 18.82 -6.67 7.84
CA SER A 42 20.19 -7.18 7.63
C SER A 42 21.24 -6.08 7.87
N VAL A 43 20.97 -4.87 7.36
CA VAL A 43 21.85 -3.72 7.59
C VAL A 43 21.94 -3.38 9.07
N PHE A 44 20.80 -3.32 9.77
CA PHE A 44 20.74 -3.00 11.18
C PHE A 44 21.42 -4.06 12.06
N ASN A 45 21.12 -5.34 11.82
CA ASN A 45 21.76 -6.44 12.53
C ASN A 45 23.27 -6.45 12.32
N SER A 46 23.73 -6.24 11.08
CA SER A 46 25.15 -6.14 10.79
C SER A 46 25.81 -4.98 11.52
N ALA A 47 25.18 -3.82 11.56
CA ALA A 47 25.69 -2.65 12.28
C ALA A 47 25.80 -2.89 13.81
N LEU A 48 24.81 -3.62 14.39
CA LEU A 48 24.83 -3.95 15.83
C LEU A 48 25.86 -5.02 16.20
N THR A 49 26.12 -5.96 15.28
CA THR A 49 27.06 -7.08 15.54
C THR A 49 28.49 -6.76 15.13
N SER A 50 28.70 -5.71 14.36
CA SER A 50 30.04 -5.26 13.97
C SER A 50 30.83 -4.74 15.18
N ARG A 51 32.08 -5.16 15.29
CA ARG A 51 32.96 -4.67 16.35
C ARG A 51 33.46 -3.27 16.03
N PRO A 52 33.49 -2.31 16.98
CA PRO A 52 33.95 -0.96 16.71
C PRO A 52 35.43 -0.88 16.24
N THR A 53 36.22 -1.89 16.56
CA THR A 53 37.64 -2.00 16.20
C THR A 53 37.89 -2.74 14.89
N SER A 54 36.83 -3.25 14.23
CA SER A 54 37.00 -4.00 12.96
C SER A 54 37.22 -3.03 11.79
N MET A 55 38.19 -3.35 10.95
CA MET A 55 38.30 -2.70 9.66
C MET A 55 37.06 -3.09 8.81
N TYR A 56 36.49 -2.16 8.09
CA TYR A 56 35.36 -2.41 7.18
C TYR A 56 35.76 -2.38 5.70
N LEU A 57 36.94 -1.87 5.37
CA LEU A 57 37.57 -1.88 4.05
C LEU A 57 39.05 -2.29 4.17
N THR A 58 39.56 -2.97 3.15
CA THR A 58 40.99 -3.19 3.02
C THR A 58 41.71 -1.84 2.80
N PRO A 59 42.92 -1.66 3.28
CA PRO A 59 43.75 -0.50 2.94
C PRO A 59 43.97 -0.41 1.42
N GLU A 60 44.11 0.79 0.90
CA GLU A 60 44.52 1.00 -0.50
C GLU A 60 45.87 0.36 -0.74
N GLY A 61 46.00 -0.32 -1.88
CA GLY A 61 47.27 -0.97 -2.23
C GLY A 61 47.58 -2.25 -1.47
N ALA A 62 46.61 -2.83 -0.72
CA ALA A 62 46.79 -4.12 -0.06
C ALA A 62 47.06 -5.28 -1.03
N TYR A 63 46.75 -5.12 -2.32
CA TYR A 63 46.98 -6.10 -3.38
C TYR A 63 47.82 -5.49 -4.51
N ALA A 64 48.79 -6.24 -4.98
CA ALA A 64 49.74 -5.78 -6.00
C ALA A 64 49.10 -5.44 -7.37
N THR A 65 47.92 -5.96 -7.65
CA THR A 65 47.20 -5.76 -8.93
C THR A 65 46.25 -4.58 -8.92
N ASP A 66 45.92 -3.98 -7.76
CA ASP A 66 44.87 -2.97 -7.64
C ASP A 66 45.22 -1.92 -6.58
N ALA A 67 46.16 -1.08 -6.87
CA ALA A 67 46.67 -0.03 -5.96
C ALA A 67 45.57 0.99 -5.50
N ILE A 68 44.40 1.00 -6.14
CA ILE A 68 43.35 2.01 -5.94
C ILE A 68 42.07 1.40 -5.40
N ARG A 69 41.94 0.07 -5.35
CA ARG A 69 40.71 -0.59 -4.88
C ARG A 69 40.76 -0.96 -3.41
N THR A 70 39.67 -0.73 -2.74
CA THR A 70 39.40 -1.21 -1.38
C THR A 70 38.28 -2.22 -1.39
N PHE A 71 38.41 -3.27 -0.63
CA PHE A 71 37.44 -4.37 -0.56
C PHE A 71 36.74 -4.39 0.79
N PRO A 72 35.44 -4.80 0.84
CA PRO A 72 34.74 -4.99 2.09
C PRO A 72 35.40 -6.07 2.97
N ILE A 73 35.45 -5.82 4.27
CA ILE A 73 35.92 -6.78 5.24
C ILE A 73 34.74 -7.32 6.03
N GLY A 74 34.68 -8.65 6.22
CA GLY A 74 33.73 -9.30 7.11
C GLY A 74 34.07 -9.04 8.57
N ALA A 75 33.06 -9.04 9.44
CA ALA A 75 33.21 -8.79 10.87
C ALA A 75 33.91 -9.92 11.64
N GLY A 76 34.18 -11.06 11.02
CA GLY A 76 34.92 -12.19 11.61
C GLY A 76 36.42 -11.92 11.64
N LEU A 77 37.03 -12.03 12.80
CA LEU A 77 38.42 -11.71 13.03
C LEU A 77 39.42 -12.87 12.85
N SER A 78 38.92 -14.05 12.58
CA SER A 78 39.80 -15.23 12.56
C SER A 78 39.40 -16.16 11.45
N VAL A 79 40.43 -16.69 10.76
CA VAL A 79 40.30 -17.77 9.78
C VAL A 79 39.73 -19.05 10.44
N GLU A 80 39.84 -19.14 11.76
CA GLU A 80 39.48 -20.31 12.58
C GLU A 80 38.02 -20.32 13.02
N ASP A 81 37.27 -19.21 12.89
CA ASP A 81 35.84 -19.17 13.23
C ASP A 81 34.98 -18.83 12.02
N PRO A 82 34.64 -19.83 11.17
CA PRO A 82 33.77 -19.60 10.02
C PRO A 82 32.33 -19.27 10.40
N ALA A 83 31.91 -19.47 11.66
CA ALA A 83 30.55 -19.19 12.11
C ALA A 83 30.29 -17.68 12.34
N ASN A 84 31.32 -16.84 12.38
CA ASN A 84 31.21 -15.41 12.69
C ASN A 84 31.52 -14.50 11.50
N ASN A 85 31.33 -14.99 10.29
CA ASN A 85 31.53 -14.26 9.03
C ASN A 85 30.38 -13.30 8.68
N SER A 86 29.89 -12.52 9.66
CA SER A 86 28.92 -11.46 9.37
C SER A 86 29.61 -10.32 8.64
N LEU A 87 29.09 -9.97 7.48
CA LEU A 87 29.56 -8.79 6.72
C LEU A 87 29.26 -7.52 7.52
N SER A 88 30.15 -6.53 7.45
CA SER A 88 29.86 -5.21 8.00
C SER A 88 28.68 -4.56 7.26
N ALA A 89 28.03 -3.57 7.88
CA ALA A 89 26.93 -2.85 7.24
C ALA A 89 27.34 -2.09 5.97
N TYR A 90 28.62 -1.75 5.84
CA TYR A 90 29.15 -0.98 4.71
C TYR A 90 28.87 -1.61 3.34
N PRO A 91 29.24 -2.87 3.06
CA PRO A 91 28.97 -3.47 1.76
C PRO A 91 27.49 -3.72 1.52
N LEU A 92 26.71 -3.98 2.55
CA LEU A 92 25.26 -4.13 2.43
C LEU A 92 24.59 -2.84 1.93
N ILE A 93 25.12 -1.69 2.30
CA ILE A 93 24.63 -0.38 1.88
C ILE A 93 25.17 0.02 0.52
N ASN A 94 26.47 -0.19 0.29
CA ASN A 94 27.19 0.45 -0.83
C ASN A 94 27.48 -0.50 -2.01
N ARG A 95 27.49 -1.82 -1.80
CA ARG A 95 27.88 -2.80 -2.82
C ARG A 95 26.86 -3.86 -3.17
N SER A 96 25.87 -4.11 -2.30
CA SER A 96 24.87 -5.15 -2.53
C SER A 96 23.92 -4.85 -3.70
N GLY A 97 23.95 -3.62 -4.24
CA GLY A 97 23.09 -3.19 -5.32
C GLY A 97 22.03 -2.19 -4.86
N TYR A 98 20.89 -2.12 -5.57
CA TYR A 98 19.86 -1.13 -5.33
C TYR A 98 18.45 -1.71 -5.34
N GLN A 99 17.52 -1.00 -4.74
CA GLN A 99 16.10 -1.26 -4.79
C GLN A 99 15.37 0.03 -5.19
N LEU A 100 14.56 -0.06 -6.23
CA LEU A 100 13.64 0.98 -6.66
C LEU A 100 12.22 0.50 -6.38
N GLU A 101 11.48 1.25 -5.58
CA GLU A 101 10.09 0.96 -5.26
C GLU A 101 9.20 2.13 -5.68
N THR A 102 8.12 1.84 -6.36
CA THR A 102 7.12 2.82 -6.76
C THR A 102 5.78 2.41 -6.17
N ARG A 103 5.15 3.32 -5.45
CA ARG A 103 3.79 3.16 -4.94
C ARG A 103 2.92 4.26 -5.53
N SER A 104 1.77 3.87 -6.03
CA SER A 104 0.79 4.82 -6.56
C SER A 104 -0.59 4.52 -6.02
N GLY A 105 -1.39 5.56 -5.88
CA GLY A 105 -2.79 5.42 -5.52
C GLY A 105 -3.63 6.49 -6.19
N ILE A 106 -4.81 6.09 -6.61
CA ILE A 106 -5.84 6.96 -7.19
C ILE A 106 -7.13 6.70 -6.44
N ASN A 107 -7.77 7.76 -5.97
CA ASN A 107 -9.11 7.72 -5.42
C ASN A 107 -9.94 8.77 -6.16
N VAL A 108 -11.06 8.35 -6.75
CA VAL A 108 -11.99 9.23 -7.46
C VAL A 108 -13.40 8.94 -6.97
N ILE A 109 -14.12 9.99 -6.60
CA ILE A 109 -15.53 9.93 -6.22
C ILE A 109 -16.28 10.94 -7.10
N GLY A 110 -17.18 10.44 -7.93
CA GLY A 110 -18.09 11.25 -8.72
C GLY A 110 -19.52 11.04 -8.26
N GLY A 111 -20.29 12.11 -8.13
CA GLY A 111 -21.67 12.04 -7.70
C GLY A 111 -22.55 13.05 -8.40
N VAL A 112 -23.83 12.72 -8.50
CA VAL A 112 -24.88 13.63 -8.94
C VAL A 112 -25.99 13.59 -7.90
N GLU A 113 -26.50 14.76 -7.54
CA GLU A 113 -27.65 14.95 -6.67
C GLU A 113 -28.70 15.75 -7.44
N ILE A 114 -29.94 15.23 -7.47
CA ILE A 114 -31.07 15.85 -8.17
C ILE A 114 -32.16 16.10 -7.13
N ASP A 115 -32.51 17.37 -6.94
CA ASP A 115 -33.68 17.79 -6.18
C ASP A 115 -34.93 17.58 -7.05
N LEU A 116 -35.83 16.75 -6.57
CA LEU A 116 -37.11 16.43 -7.20
C LEU A 116 -38.27 17.14 -6.50
N GLY A 117 -38.01 18.25 -5.85
CA GLY A 117 -39.01 19.08 -5.16
C GLY A 117 -40.16 19.55 -6.07
N PHE A 118 -39.96 19.52 -7.38
CA PHE A 118 -41.00 19.80 -8.39
C PHE A 118 -42.03 18.64 -8.53
N ILE A 119 -41.67 17.41 -8.15
CA ILE A 119 -42.57 16.26 -8.06
C ILE A 119 -43.21 16.22 -6.66
N THR A 120 -42.37 16.22 -5.64
CA THR A 120 -42.79 16.18 -4.24
C THR A 120 -41.75 16.93 -3.39
N LYS A 121 -42.21 17.90 -2.57
CA LYS A 121 -41.32 18.65 -1.70
C LYS A 121 -40.54 17.73 -0.78
N GLY A 122 -39.22 17.94 -0.71
CA GLY A 122 -38.31 17.17 0.12
C GLY A 122 -37.82 15.85 -0.50
N LEU A 123 -38.19 15.55 -1.75
CA LEU A 123 -37.67 14.39 -2.47
C LEU A 123 -36.35 14.75 -3.19
N SER A 124 -35.35 13.89 -3.06
CA SER A 124 -34.12 13.98 -3.83
C SER A 124 -33.57 12.59 -4.19
N VAL A 125 -32.80 12.54 -5.27
CA VAL A 125 -32.08 11.34 -5.70
C VAL A 125 -30.61 11.66 -5.78
N LYS A 126 -29.76 10.73 -5.29
CA LYS A 126 -28.31 10.82 -5.37
C LYS A 126 -27.75 9.56 -6.04
N GLY A 127 -26.89 9.74 -7.03
CA GLY A 127 -26.06 8.70 -7.60
C GLY A 127 -24.59 8.98 -7.30
N GLN A 128 -23.81 7.96 -6.96
CA GLN A 128 -22.39 8.10 -6.67
C GLN A 128 -21.62 6.89 -7.19
N VAL A 129 -20.46 7.17 -7.76
CA VAL A 129 -19.45 6.17 -8.12
C VAL A 129 -18.17 6.53 -7.43
N SER A 130 -17.57 5.58 -6.73
CA SER A 130 -16.21 5.71 -6.24
C SER A 130 -15.30 4.65 -6.85
N PHE A 131 -14.07 5.03 -7.13
CA PHE A 131 -13.04 4.16 -7.65
C PHE A 131 -11.74 4.40 -6.90
N ASP A 132 -11.21 3.34 -6.30
CA ASP A 132 -9.92 3.30 -5.63
C ASP A 132 -9.01 2.32 -6.34
N SER A 133 -7.81 2.75 -6.69
CA SER A 133 -6.77 1.87 -7.23
C SER A 133 -5.46 2.12 -6.53
N LYS A 134 -4.73 1.04 -6.24
CA LYS A 134 -3.38 1.10 -5.69
C LYS A 134 -2.46 0.21 -6.53
N GLY A 135 -1.31 0.76 -6.87
CA GLY A 135 -0.26 0.07 -7.59
C GLY A 135 1.02 0.05 -6.76
N PHE A 136 1.71 -1.05 -6.83
CA PHE A 136 3.01 -1.28 -6.23
C PHE A 136 3.94 -1.89 -7.27
N GLY A 137 5.10 -1.28 -7.48
CA GLY A 137 6.14 -1.78 -8.36
C GLY A 137 7.48 -1.80 -7.62
N LYS A 138 8.23 -2.88 -7.76
CA LYS A 138 9.53 -3.06 -7.13
C LYS A 138 10.52 -3.62 -8.14
N THR A 139 11.66 -2.96 -8.27
CA THR A 139 12.81 -3.44 -9.04
C THR A 139 13.98 -3.57 -8.08
N ILE A 140 14.56 -4.74 -8.00
CA ILE A 140 15.75 -5.02 -7.20
C ILE A 140 16.87 -5.35 -8.17
N GLY A 141 17.96 -4.58 -8.11
CA GLY A 141 19.22 -4.91 -8.73
C GLY A 141 20.16 -5.44 -7.67
N LYS A 142 20.27 -6.75 -7.54
CA LYS A 142 21.16 -7.41 -6.59
C LYS A 142 22.52 -7.65 -7.19
N ARG A 143 23.56 -7.39 -6.44
CA ARG A 143 24.95 -7.64 -6.86
C ARG A 143 25.64 -8.52 -5.82
N SER A 144 26.34 -9.55 -6.27
CA SER A 144 27.35 -10.25 -5.49
C SER A 144 28.64 -9.44 -5.51
N TYR A 145 29.33 -9.38 -4.42
CA TYR A 145 30.57 -8.61 -4.27
C TYR A 145 31.61 -9.43 -3.55
N THR A 146 32.90 -9.21 -3.90
CA THR A 146 34.05 -9.79 -3.23
C THR A 146 34.21 -9.18 -1.85
N TRP A 147 34.48 -10.01 -0.86
CA TRP A 147 34.74 -9.57 0.51
C TRP A 147 35.86 -10.40 1.15
N TYR A 148 36.53 -9.83 2.13
CA TYR A 148 37.73 -10.38 2.73
C TYR A 148 37.59 -10.56 4.24
N THR A 149 38.31 -11.51 4.77
CA THR A 149 38.70 -11.56 6.18
C THR A 149 40.19 -11.24 6.25
N TYR A 150 40.65 -10.77 7.40
CA TYR A 150 42.08 -10.56 7.64
C TYR A 150 42.56 -11.33 8.85
N GLN A 151 43.84 -11.69 8.82
CA GLN A 151 44.58 -12.27 9.93
C GLN A 151 45.80 -11.39 10.19
N THR A 152 46.02 -11.04 11.47
CA THR A 152 47.21 -10.33 11.86
C THR A 152 48.33 -11.34 12.09
N LEU A 153 49.42 -11.20 11.37
CA LEU A 153 50.63 -12.02 11.50
C LEU A 153 51.42 -11.62 12.72
N ALA A 154 52.36 -12.47 13.15
CA ALA A 154 53.27 -12.15 14.28
C ALA A 154 54.18 -10.92 14.00
N SER A 155 54.37 -10.58 12.72
CA SER A 155 55.04 -9.34 12.29
C SER A 155 54.22 -8.07 12.49
N GLY A 156 52.91 -8.18 12.79
CA GLY A 156 51.99 -7.05 12.86
C GLY A 156 51.32 -6.73 11.52
N GLU A 157 51.71 -7.41 10.44
CA GLU A 157 51.10 -7.25 9.12
C GLU A 157 49.75 -7.96 9.05
N HIS A 158 48.87 -7.48 8.15
CA HIS A 158 47.58 -8.08 7.90
C HIS A 158 47.59 -8.90 6.60
N LEU A 159 47.25 -10.17 6.70
CA LEU A 159 46.98 -11.03 5.53
C LEU A 159 45.50 -10.99 5.22
N PHE A 160 45.11 -10.58 4.02
CA PHE A 160 43.72 -10.50 3.56
C PHE A 160 43.37 -11.75 2.75
N ILE A 161 42.26 -12.38 3.08
CA ILE A 161 41.80 -13.63 2.49
C ILE A 161 40.44 -13.42 1.85
N ASN A 162 40.37 -13.60 0.52
CA ASN A 162 39.11 -13.57 -0.22
C ASN A 162 38.18 -14.68 0.26
N ARG A 163 36.94 -14.35 0.54
CA ARG A 163 35.91 -15.26 1.03
C ARG A 163 34.79 -15.55 0.05
N HIS A 164 34.75 -14.88 -1.09
CA HIS A 164 33.79 -15.20 -2.13
C HIS A 164 34.36 -16.28 -3.06
N PRO A 165 33.74 -17.49 -3.11
CA PRO A 165 34.35 -18.65 -3.79
C PRO A 165 34.38 -18.52 -5.31
N SER A 166 33.55 -17.66 -5.89
CA SER A 166 33.36 -17.54 -7.34
C SER A 166 33.76 -16.17 -7.91
N LEU A 167 34.13 -15.23 -7.05
CA LEU A 167 34.62 -13.91 -7.46
C LEU A 167 36.07 -13.79 -7.06
N GLU A 168 36.91 -13.44 -8.00
CA GLU A 168 38.28 -13.02 -7.72
C GLU A 168 38.26 -11.60 -7.20
N ASP A 169 38.95 -10.65 -7.74
CA ASP A 169 38.99 -9.30 -7.19
C ASP A 169 38.01 -8.34 -7.87
N GLU A 170 36.83 -8.84 -8.28
CA GLU A 170 35.80 -8.06 -8.93
C GLU A 170 34.39 -8.31 -8.35
N ASP A 171 33.53 -7.30 -8.45
CA ASP A 171 32.13 -7.47 -8.13
C ASP A 171 31.41 -8.20 -9.29
N GLY A 172 30.48 -9.07 -8.97
CA GLY A 172 29.66 -9.79 -9.94
C GLY A 172 28.71 -8.87 -10.74
N PRO A 173 28.07 -9.40 -11.76
CA PRO A 173 27.04 -8.69 -12.52
C PRO A 173 25.82 -8.36 -11.65
N ILE A 174 25.05 -7.37 -12.07
CA ILE A 174 23.79 -7.03 -11.41
C ILE A 174 22.69 -7.97 -11.91
N GLU A 175 22.07 -8.70 -11.00
CA GLU A 175 20.88 -9.49 -11.25
C GLU A 175 19.63 -8.65 -11.00
N LEU A 176 18.75 -8.53 -12.02
CA LEU A 176 17.54 -7.73 -11.95
C LEU A 176 16.32 -8.61 -11.68
N THR A 177 15.60 -8.27 -10.64
CA THR A 177 14.27 -8.84 -10.36
C THR A 177 13.24 -7.73 -10.33
N LYS A 178 12.11 -7.94 -11.02
CA LYS A 178 11.00 -7.00 -11.05
C LYS A 178 9.72 -7.68 -10.59
N SER A 179 8.99 -7.04 -9.70
CA SER A 179 7.65 -7.43 -9.28
C SER A 179 6.71 -6.24 -9.35
N SER A 180 5.45 -6.49 -9.67
CA SER A 180 4.40 -5.49 -9.65
C SER A 180 3.09 -6.10 -9.18
N GLU A 181 2.35 -5.33 -8.39
CA GLU A 181 1.02 -5.68 -7.92
C GLU A 181 0.11 -4.48 -8.10
N SER A 182 -1.14 -4.74 -8.41
CA SER A 182 -2.18 -3.72 -8.44
C SER A 182 -3.49 -4.30 -7.96
N TYR A 183 -4.33 -3.48 -7.36
CA TYR A 183 -5.70 -3.82 -7.06
C TYR A 183 -6.58 -2.60 -7.13
N TRP A 184 -7.85 -2.81 -7.34
CA TRP A 184 -8.84 -1.75 -7.36
C TRP A 184 -10.13 -2.16 -6.66
N VAL A 185 -10.84 -1.15 -6.18
CA VAL A 185 -12.17 -1.26 -5.59
C VAL A 185 -13.07 -0.23 -6.26
N MET A 186 -14.24 -0.64 -6.68
CA MET A 186 -15.28 0.24 -7.20
C MET A 186 -16.55 0.09 -6.37
N ASN A 187 -17.12 1.22 -5.96
CA ASN A 187 -18.41 1.28 -5.29
C ASN A 187 -19.39 2.08 -6.15
N LEU A 188 -20.56 1.51 -6.36
CA LEU A 188 -21.68 2.13 -7.04
C LEU A 188 -22.81 2.32 -6.03
N GLN A 189 -23.35 3.52 -5.91
CA GLN A 189 -24.45 3.84 -5.00
C GLN A 189 -25.55 4.61 -5.73
N GLY A 190 -26.79 4.21 -5.45
CA GLY A 190 -27.98 4.97 -5.77
C GLY A 190 -28.82 5.18 -4.52
N GLN A 191 -29.25 6.40 -4.26
CA GLN A 191 -30.00 6.77 -3.05
C GLN A 191 -31.18 7.65 -3.39
N ILE A 192 -32.33 7.34 -2.79
CA ILE A 192 -33.53 8.17 -2.83
C ILE A 192 -33.75 8.67 -1.42
N ASN A 193 -33.91 9.99 -1.24
CA ASN A 193 -34.15 10.62 0.05
C ASN A 193 -35.46 11.40 0.01
N TYR A 194 -36.18 11.33 1.09
CA TYR A 194 -37.35 12.13 1.34
C TYR A 194 -37.23 12.78 2.71
N ASN A 195 -37.51 14.07 2.80
CA ASN A 195 -37.49 14.82 4.06
C ASN A 195 -38.55 15.93 4.01
N GLN A 196 -39.60 15.79 4.79
CA GLN A 196 -40.69 16.76 4.81
C GLN A 196 -41.28 16.91 6.21
N THR A 197 -41.61 18.17 6.52
CA THR A 197 -42.35 18.53 7.73
C THR A 197 -43.78 18.86 7.36
N PHE A 198 -44.75 18.17 7.96
CA PHE A 198 -46.19 18.37 7.82
C PHE A 198 -46.76 19.10 9.01
N ALA A 199 -47.68 20.03 8.78
CA ALA A 199 -48.33 20.81 9.78
C ALA A 199 -47.38 21.44 10.85
N GLY A 200 -46.11 21.65 10.50
CA GLY A 200 -45.08 22.23 11.38
C GLY A 200 -44.65 21.36 12.57
N LYS A 201 -45.20 20.15 12.72
CA LYS A 201 -44.95 19.28 13.88
C LYS A 201 -44.58 17.84 13.52
N HIS A 202 -44.97 17.35 12.35
CA HIS A 202 -44.72 15.99 11.93
C HIS A 202 -43.55 15.94 10.96
N ASN A 203 -42.39 15.53 11.43
CA ASN A 203 -41.23 15.39 10.57
C ASN A 203 -41.10 13.93 10.12
N VAL A 204 -41.06 13.74 8.82
CA VAL A 204 -40.89 12.41 8.19
C VAL A 204 -39.62 12.45 7.36
N THR A 205 -38.71 11.50 7.62
CA THR A 205 -37.61 11.24 6.72
C THR A 205 -37.63 9.80 6.23
N ALA A 206 -37.30 9.59 4.99
CA ALA A 206 -37.13 8.25 4.43
C ALA A 206 -35.92 8.22 3.53
N MET A 207 -35.22 7.10 3.53
CA MET A 207 -34.08 6.83 2.67
C MET A 207 -34.18 5.43 2.10
N PHE A 208 -33.93 5.31 0.83
CA PHE A 208 -33.69 4.03 0.17
C PHE A 208 -32.32 4.10 -0.49
N LEU A 209 -31.45 3.12 -0.20
CA LEU A 209 -30.10 3.00 -0.71
C LEU A 209 -29.95 1.65 -1.41
N ALA A 210 -29.40 1.66 -2.61
CA ALA A 210 -28.85 0.48 -3.26
C ALA A 210 -27.36 0.71 -3.54
N GLN A 211 -26.54 -0.27 -3.20
CA GLN A 211 -25.10 -0.20 -3.43
C GLN A 211 -24.53 -1.51 -3.94
N ARG A 212 -23.44 -1.40 -4.68
CA ARG A 212 -22.64 -2.52 -5.12
C ARG A 212 -21.16 -2.21 -4.94
N ASP A 213 -20.46 -3.06 -4.21
CA ASP A 213 -19.00 -3.04 -4.06
C ASP A 213 -18.41 -4.13 -4.94
N ILE A 214 -17.45 -3.75 -5.77
CA ILE A 214 -16.68 -4.65 -6.63
C ILE A 214 -15.21 -4.47 -6.24
N LYS A 215 -14.55 -5.55 -5.85
CA LYS A 215 -13.16 -5.54 -5.44
C LYS A 215 -12.39 -6.61 -6.18
N GLU A 216 -11.32 -6.21 -6.85
CA GLU A 216 -10.38 -7.16 -7.42
C GLU A 216 -9.49 -7.73 -6.31
N SER A 217 -9.26 -9.04 -6.35
CA SER A 217 -8.32 -9.70 -5.44
C SER A 217 -6.88 -9.44 -5.87
N LYS A 218 -5.98 -9.36 -4.90
CA LYS A 218 -4.52 -9.35 -5.15
C LYS A 218 -3.94 -10.73 -5.37
N GLU A 219 -4.69 -11.75 -5.02
CA GLU A 219 -4.23 -13.12 -5.10
C GLU A 219 -4.08 -13.56 -6.56
N THR A 220 -3.02 -14.29 -6.85
CA THR A 220 -2.69 -14.75 -8.19
C THR A 220 -3.08 -16.20 -8.45
N SER A 221 -3.72 -16.86 -7.48
CA SER A 221 -4.11 -18.28 -7.59
C SER A 221 -5.36 -18.61 -6.77
N GLY A 222 -6.08 -19.62 -7.21
CA GLY A 222 -7.25 -20.17 -6.54
C GLY A 222 -8.55 -19.37 -6.75
N ASP A 223 -9.54 -19.63 -5.92
CA ASP A 223 -10.87 -19.01 -5.99
C ASP A 223 -10.86 -17.50 -5.73
N LEU A 224 -9.75 -17.00 -5.18
CA LEU A 224 -9.52 -15.58 -4.90
C LEU A 224 -9.13 -14.74 -6.13
N LEU A 225 -8.94 -15.38 -7.29
CA LEU A 225 -8.77 -14.69 -8.57
C LEU A 225 -10.04 -13.97 -9.04
N LEU A 226 -11.21 -14.40 -8.57
CA LEU A 226 -12.47 -13.79 -8.96
C LEU A 226 -12.70 -12.47 -8.21
N PRO A 227 -13.21 -11.44 -8.90
CA PRO A 227 -13.58 -10.20 -8.22
C PRO A 227 -14.61 -10.47 -7.12
N TYR A 228 -14.43 -9.86 -5.99
CA TYR A 228 -15.37 -9.96 -4.87
C TYR A 228 -16.49 -8.94 -5.04
N ASN A 229 -17.74 -9.42 -5.08
CA ASN A 229 -18.91 -8.57 -5.19
C ASN A 229 -19.79 -8.64 -3.94
N VAL A 230 -20.19 -7.47 -3.45
CA VAL A 230 -21.22 -7.31 -2.42
C VAL A 230 -22.31 -6.40 -2.93
N ILE A 231 -23.54 -6.80 -2.76
CA ILE A 231 -24.72 -6.00 -3.08
C ILE A 231 -25.47 -5.72 -1.79
N GLY A 232 -25.83 -4.47 -1.56
CA GLY A 232 -26.61 -4.04 -0.42
C GLY A 232 -27.78 -3.17 -0.82
N ILE A 233 -28.93 -3.44 -0.20
CA ILE A 233 -30.10 -2.58 -0.25
C ILE A 233 -30.46 -2.22 1.19
N ALA A 234 -30.69 -0.94 1.45
CA ALA A 234 -31.10 -0.47 2.77
C ALA A 234 -32.27 0.52 2.67
N GLY A 235 -33.21 0.36 3.57
CA GLY A 235 -34.28 1.30 3.78
C GLY A 235 -34.26 1.83 5.22
N ARG A 236 -34.48 3.12 5.38
CA ARG A 236 -34.63 3.79 6.66
C ARG A 236 -35.83 4.73 6.62
N ALA A 237 -36.64 4.70 7.63
CA ALA A 237 -37.70 5.68 7.82
C ALA A 237 -37.66 6.18 9.26
N THR A 238 -37.77 7.50 9.43
CA THR A 238 -37.86 8.14 10.74
C THR A 238 -39.10 9.03 10.79
N TYR A 239 -39.70 9.10 11.94
CA TYR A 239 -40.81 9.99 12.24
C TYR A 239 -40.58 10.65 13.59
N ASP A 240 -40.76 11.96 13.63
CA ASP A 240 -40.86 12.65 14.93
C ASP A 240 -42.10 13.55 14.98
N TYR A 241 -42.66 13.66 16.18
CA TYR A 241 -43.76 14.57 16.50
C TYR A 241 -43.29 15.64 17.46
N ASP A 242 -43.29 16.88 16.98
CA ASP A 242 -42.94 18.08 17.76
C ASP A 242 -41.60 17.96 18.51
N ARG A 243 -40.66 17.16 17.94
CA ARG A 243 -39.35 16.83 18.54
C ARG A 243 -39.46 16.22 19.96
N ARG A 244 -40.57 15.56 20.28
CA ARG A 244 -40.83 14.92 21.60
C ARG A 244 -40.93 13.43 21.48
N TYR A 245 -41.51 12.92 20.43
CA TYR A 245 -41.70 11.51 20.20
C TYR A 245 -41.01 11.11 18.92
N PHE A 246 -40.21 10.08 18.97
CA PHE A 246 -39.37 9.63 17.85
C PHE A 246 -39.65 8.15 17.59
N ALA A 247 -39.71 7.77 16.34
CA ALA A 247 -39.73 6.39 15.88
C ALA A 247 -38.84 6.23 14.70
N GLU A 248 -38.12 5.12 14.65
CA GLU A 248 -37.21 4.79 13.53
C GLU A 248 -37.34 3.31 13.15
N VAL A 249 -37.33 3.04 11.85
CA VAL A 249 -37.28 1.68 11.30
C VAL A 249 -36.19 1.62 10.25
N ASN A 250 -35.34 0.60 10.34
CA ASN A 250 -34.25 0.31 9.42
C ASN A 250 -34.40 -1.13 8.91
N VAL A 251 -34.15 -1.32 7.62
CA VAL A 251 -34.10 -2.64 7.00
C VAL A 251 -32.89 -2.69 6.09
N GLY A 252 -32.02 -3.66 6.30
CA GLY A 252 -30.90 -3.98 5.41
C GLY A 252 -31.12 -5.34 4.74
N TYR A 253 -30.80 -5.44 3.47
CA TYR A 253 -30.78 -6.68 2.72
C TYR A 253 -29.46 -6.74 1.93
N ASN A 254 -28.54 -7.56 2.43
CA ASN A 254 -27.17 -7.61 1.91
C ASN A 254 -26.84 -9.01 1.39
N GLY A 255 -26.09 -9.05 0.29
CA GLY A 255 -25.64 -10.29 -0.33
C GLY A 255 -24.16 -10.23 -0.71
N SER A 256 -23.51 -11.39 -0.61
CA SER A 256 -22.10 -11.57 -0.97
C SER A 256 -21.91 -12.84 -1.81
N GLU A 257 -21.06 -12.74 -2.83
CA GLU A 257 -20.68 -13.88 -3.68
C GLU A 257 -19.89 -14.96 -2.93
N GLN A 258 -19.35 -14.65 -1.76
CA GLN A 258 -18.59 -15.63 -0.96
C GLN A 258 -19.48 -16.73 -0.36
N PHE A 259 -20.79 -16.54 -0.37
CA PHE A 259 -21.71 -17.55 0.10
C PHE A 259 -22.35 -18.31 -1.06
N SER A 260 -22.76 -19.55 -0.80
CA SER A 260 -23.52 -20.36 -1.78
C SER A 260 -24.79 -19.63 -2.24
N PRO A 261 -25.27 -19.85 -3.48
CA PRO A 261 -26.37 -19.09 -4.07
C PRO A 261 -27.63 -19.01 -3.21
N ASP A 262 -27.94 -20.07 -2.49
CA ASP A 262 -29.09 -20.22 -1.58
C ASP A 262 -28.93 -19.49 -0.24
N LYS A 263 -27.69 -19.07 0.13
CA LYS A 263 -27.37 -18.40 1.40
C LYS A 263 -26.68 -17.04 1.21
N ARG A 264 -26.72 -16.50 0.02
CA ARG A 264 -26.03 -15.24 -0.32
C ARG A 264 -26.58 -14.03 0.36
N PHE A 265 -27.88 -14.00 0.61
CA PHE A 265 -28.59 -12.82 1.07
C PHE A 265 -29.09 -12.98 2.49
N GLY A 266 -28.92 -11.92 3.27
CA GLY A 266 -29.45 -11.82 4.63
C GLY A 266 -30.29 -10.57 4.82
N LEU A 267 -31.38 -10.67 5.62
CA LEU A 267 -32.26 -9.58 6.00
C LEU A 267 -31.95 -9.15 7.44
N PHE A 268 -31.79 -7.85 7.66
CA PHE A 268 -31.37 -7.26 8.93
C PHE A 268 -32.33 -6.11 9.32
N PRO A 269 -33.46 -6.38 9.97
CA PRO A 269 -34.37 -5.34 10.45
C PRO A 269 -33.91 -4.78 11.80
N ALA A 270 -34.20 -3.49 12.06
CA ALA A 270 -34.03 -2.82 13.33
C ALA A 270 -35.12 -1.75 13.52
N ALA A 271 -35.58 -1.54 14.74
CA ALA A 271 -36.51 -0.51 15.09
C ALA A 271 -36.18 0.11 16.47
N SER A 272 -36.49 1.39 16.66
CA SER A 272 -36.28 2.12 17.90
C SER A 272 -37.37 3.18 18.11
#